data_d230b6411bdc57509776cd823998fc48
#
_entry.id   d230b6411bdc57509776cd823998fc48
#
_cell.length_a   1.000
_cell.length_b   1.000
_cell.length_c   1.000
_cell.angle_alpha   90.00
_cell.angle_beta   90.00
_cell.angle_gamma   90.00
#
_symmetry.space_group_name_H-M   'P 1'
#
loop_
_entity.id
_entity.type
_entity.pdbx_description
1 polymer ?
#
loop_
_entity_poly.entity_id
_entity_poly.type
_entity_poly.pdbx_seq_one_letter_code
_entity_poly.pdbx_strand_id
1 'polypeptide(L)'
;HTHYLRRIRATAPTPEDVTTDHLRRLLATRGWSPETRKSCRGVISRFFSWAHAEGLVPTDPAARLETVTVPEALPHPVPEPVITDVLSRCRERERRMVLLGAYAGLRAAEISRVHAEDWDPWARVLTVVGKGRKERRVPVVHEELRAVLDELNRRGGWLFPGRVDGHLSPGTVSHILSGLIPGEWTAHSLRHRFATRAHAGTHDLLAVSRLLGHARPETTRRYVQLEDDALIAAVRAASQEGTS
;
A
#
# COMPACT_ATOMS: atom_id res chain seq x y z
N HIS A 1 -11.47 11.94 -2.45
CA HIS A 1 -11.37 13.04 -3.45
C HIS A 1 -12.36 14.16 -3.15
N THR A 2 -13.61 13.87 -2.83
CA THR A 2 -14.69 14.82 -2.54
C THR A 2 -14.35 15.81 -1.41
N HIS A 3 -13.53 15.41 -0.42
CA HIS A 3 -13.10 16.27 0.68
C HIS A 3 -12.31 17.49 0.23
N TYR A 4 -11.38 17.34 -0.73
CA TYR A 4 -10.58 18.45 -1.23
C TYR A 4 -11.44 19.42 -2.05
N LEU A 5 -12.36 18.91 -2.88
CA LEU A 5 -13.26 19.74 -3.67
C LEU A 5 -14.24 20.55 -2.78
N ARG A 6 -14.70 19.98 -1.66
CA ARG A 6 -15.50 20.72 -0.66
C ARG A 6 -14.73 21.88 -0.04
N ARG A 7 -13.42 21.73 0.19
CA ARG A 7 -12.58 22.82 0.69
C ARG A 7 -12.40 23.94 -0.34
N ILE A 8 -12.28 23.60 -1.62
CA ILE A 8 -12.23 24.58 -2.71
C ILE A 8 -13.55 25.37 -2.75
N ARG A 9 -14.69 24.68 -2.71
CA ARG A 9 -16.01 25.32 -2.67
C ARG A 9 -16.18 26.30 -1.51
N ALA A 10 -15.51 26.07 -0.39
CA ALA A 10 -15.52 27.00 0.75
C ALA A 10 -14.75 28.31 0.50
N THR A 11 -13.89 28.35 -0.54
CA THR A 11 -13.07 29.53 -0.88
C THR A 11 -13.57 30.28 -2.13
N ALA A 12 -14.42 29.65 -2.95
CA ALA A 12 -14.99 30.25 -4.16
C ALA A 12 -16.39 29.66 -4.41
N PRO A 13 -17.41 30.51 -4.68
CA PRO A 13 -18.80 30.08 -4.86
C PRO A 13 -19.01 29.14 -6.04
N THR A 14 -18.34 29.42 -7.16
CA THR A 14 -18.39 28.61 -8.38
C THR A 14 -17.01 28.14 -8.82
N PRO A 15 -16.90 27.09 -9.64
CA PRO A 15 -15.61 26.65 -10.20
C PRO A 15 -14.90 27.73 -11.03
N GLU A 16 -15.65 28.62 -11.66
CA GLU A 16 -15.15 29.71 -12.51
C GLU A 16 -14.44 30.79 -11.67
N ASP A 17 -14.86 30.98 -10.41
CA ASP A 17 -14.26 31.95 -9.49
C ASP A 17 -12.93 31.45 -8.89
N VAL A 18 -12.59 30.19 -9.11
CA VAL A 18 -11.37 29.60 -8.55
C VAL A 18 -10.15 30.09 -9.32
N THR A 19 -9.26 30.80 -8.65
CA THR A 19 -7.99 31.26 -9.20
C THR A 19 -6.83 30.34 -8.81
N THR A 20 -5.71 30.42 -9.52
CA THR A 20 -4.47 29.72 -9.18
C THR A 20 -4.02 30.05 -7.75
N ASP A 21 -4.20 31.30 -7.30
CA ASP A 21 -3.82 31.70 -5.93
C ASP A 21 -4.73 31.11 -4.85
N HIS A 22 -6.01 30.89 -5.14
CA HIS A 22 -6.88 30.12 -4.24
C HIS A 22 -6.35 28.70 -4.05
N LEU A 23 -5.93 28.05 -5.14
CA LEU A 23 -5.39 26.68 -5.10
C LEU A 23 -4.02 26.63 -4.42
N ARG A 24 -3.13 27.62 -4.62
CA ARG A 24 -1.85 27.72 -3.93
C ARG A 24 -2.04 27.87 -2.41
N ARG A 25 -2.95 28.76 -1.98
CA ARG A 25 -3.28 28.91 -0.55
C ARG A 25 -3.83 27.63 0.06
N LEU A 26 -4.67 26.90 -0.65
CA LEU A 26 -5.15 25.60 -0.19
C LEU A 26 -4.01 24.60 -0.03
N LEU A 27 -3.11 24.50 -1.01
CA LEU A 27 -1.94 23.62 -0.94
C LEU A 27 -0.93 24.05 0.14
N ALA A 28 -0.89 25.32 0.50
CA ALA A 28 -0.06 25.87 1.58
C ALA A 28 -0.68 25.69 2.97
N THR A 29 -1.82 24.98 3.12
CA THR A 29 -2.47 24.76 4.42
C THR A 29 -1.47 24.19 5.44
N ARG A 30 -1.36 24.82 6.61
CA ARG A 30 -0.49 24.39 7.69
C ARG A 30 -0.88 22.98 8.17
N GLY A 31 0.14 22.18 8.53
CA GLY A 31 -0.07 20.81 9.02
C GLY A 31 -0.29 19.75 7.94
N TRP A 32 -0.35 20.10 6.66
CA TRP A 32 -0.40 19.10 5.61
C TRP A 32 0.99 18.53 5.30
N SER A 33 1.09 17.20 5.29
CA SER A 33 2.30 16.52 4.82
C SER A 33 2.50 16.73 3.32
N PRO A 34 3.74 16.58 2.81
CA PRO A 34 4.02 16.61 1.37
C PRO A 34 3.15 15.65 0.57
N GLU A 35 2.86 14.45 1.08
CA GLU A 35 2.00 13.44 0.46
C GLU A 35 0.56 13.94 0.33
N THR A 36 0.04 14.56 1.39
CA THR A 36 -1.30 15.16 1.40
C THR A 36 -1.40 16.26 0.37
N ARG A 37 -0.40 17.15 0.30
CA ARG A 37 -0.32 18.22 -0.70
C ARG A 37 -0.25 17.66 -2.13
N LYS A 38 0.59 16.64 -2.37
CA LYS A 38 0.71 15.97 -3.67
C LYS A 38 -0.60 15.32 -4.08
N SER A 39 -1.27 14.63 -3.16
CA SER A 39 -2.58 14.00 -3.39
C SER A 39 -3.65 15.04 -3.73
N CYS A 40 -3.73 16.10 -2.94
CA CYS A 40 -4.65 17.22 -3.15
C CYS A 40 -4.42 17.87 -4.52
N ARG A 41 -3.17 18.24 -4.84
CA ARG A 41 -2.80 18.78 -6.15
C ARG A 41 -3.24 17.89 -7.30
N GLY A 42 -3.00 16.57 -7.19
CA GLY A 42 -3.40 15.61 -8.23
C GLY A 42 -4.92 15.52 -8.44
N VAL A 43 -5.71 15.67 -7.37
CA VAL A 43 -7.19 15.74 -7.47
C VAL A 43 -7.63 17.04 -8.14
N ILE A 44 -7.08 18.16 -7.71
CA ILE A 44 -7.37 19.49 -8.23
C ILE A 44 -7.04 19.57 -9.72
N SER A 45 -5.84 19.18 -10.11
CA SER A 45 -5.39 19.24 -11.50
C SER A 45 -6.29 18.40 -12.42
N ARG A 46 -6.65 17.19 -12.02
CA ARG A 46 -7.58 16.36 -12.81
C ARG A 46 -8.96 16.96 -12.93
N PHE A 47 -9.48 17.56 -11.85
CA PHE A 47 -10.80 18.17 -11.86
C PHE A 47 -10.84 19.38 -12.78
N PHE A 48 -9.91 20.33 -12.66
CA PHE A 48 -9.93 21.55 -13.46
C PHE A 48 -9.52 21.32 -14.92
N SER A 49 -8.62 20.37 -15.19
CA SER A 49 -8.31 19.95 -16.54
C SER A 49 -9.54 19.34 -17.24
N TRP A 50 -10.31 18.52 -16.54
CA TRP A 50 -11.58 18.00 -17.04
C TRP A 50 -12.61 19.13 -17.22
N ALA A 51 -12.80 19.99 -16.22
CA ALA A 51 -13.78 21.08 -16.27
C ALA A 51 -13.48 22.07 -17.42
N HIS A 52 -12.20 22.35 -17.69
CA HIS A 52 -11.79 23.18 -18.82
C HIS A 52 -12.04 22.47 -20.17
N ALA A 53 -11.74 21.19 -20.28
CA ALA A 53 -12.01 20.39 -21.48
C ALA A 53 -13.50 20.31 -21.81
N GLU A 54 -14.38 20.28 -20.80
CA GLU A 54 -15.85 20.32 -20.95
C GLU A 54 -16.43 21.74 -21.11
N GLY A 55 -15.59 22.77 -21.14
CA GLY A 55 -16.03 24.17 -21.28
C GLY A 55 -16.73 24.73 -20.02
N LEU A 56 -16.65 24.07 -18.87
CA LEU A 56 -17.25 24.50 -17.61
C LEU A 56 -16.47 25.64 -16.94
N VAL A 57 -15.21 25.80 -17.26
CA VAL A 57 -14.36 26.93 -16.85
C VAL A 57 -13.59 27.48 -18.06
N PRO A 58 -13.42 28.79 -18.21
CA PRO A 58 -12.76 29.40 -19.37
C PRO A 58 -11.25 29.09 -19.40
N THR A 59 -10.63 28.85 -18.27
CA THR A 59 -9.20 28.53 -18.13
C THR A 59 -9.00 27.50 -17.03
N ASP A 60 -7.95 26.67 -17.14
CA ASP A 60 -7.56 25.75 -16.07
C ASP A 60 -6.71 26.47 -15.01
N PRO A 61 -7.26 26.80 -13.81
CA PRO A 61 -6.50 27.48 -12.76
C PRO A 61 -5.42 26.58 -12.14
N ALA A 62 -5.46 25.27 -12.38
CA ALA A 62 -4.47 24.32 -11.86
C ALA A 62 -3.29 24.09 -12.81
N ALA A 63 -3.35 24.57 -14.05
CA ALA A 63 -2.31 24.35 -15.06
C ALA A 63 -0.92 24.85 -14.64
N ARG A 64 -0.88 25.92 -13.84
CA ARG A 64 0.38 26.56 -13.37
C ARG A 64 0.72 26.23 -11.91
N LEU A 65 0.11 25.18 -11.32
CA LEU A 65 0.47 24.74 -9.98
C LEU A 65 1.82 24.05 -9.99
N GLU A 66 2.68 24.45 -9.09
CA GLU A 66 4.00 23.87 -8.89
C GLU A 66 3.89 22.38 -8.51
N THR A 67 4.87 21.59 -8.98
CA THR A 67 4.94 20.18 -8.63
C THR A 67 5.32 20.02 -7.15
N VAL A 68 4.55 19.23 -6.42
CA VAL A 68 4.88 18.90 -5.02
C VAL A 68 5.85 17.72 -5.02
N THR A 69 7.10 18.01 -4.68
CA THR A 69 8.10 16.96 -4.45
C THR A 69 7.86 16.34 -3.07
N VAL A 70 7.76 15.03 -3.05
CA VAL A 70 7.67 14.23 -1.83
C VAL A 70 8.99 13.52 -1.69
N PRO A 71 9.73 13.72 -0.59
CA PRO A 71 10.92 12.94 -0.31
C PRO A 71 10.58 11.45 -0.35
N GLU A 72 11.47 10.65 -0.92
CA GLU A 72 11.27 9.21 -0.91
C GLU A 72 11.38 8.71 0.54
N ALA A 73 10.25 8.28 1.09
CA ALA A 73 10.24 7.72 2.43
C ALA A 73 10.96 6.36 2.39
N LEU A 74 11.94 6.20 3.27
CA LEU A 74 12.55 4.89 3.49
C LEU A 74 11.47 3.90 3.94
N PRO A 75 11.59 2.63 3.55
CA PRO A 75 10.71 1.60 4.07
C PRO A 75 10.78 1.59 5.61
N HIS A 76 9.60 1.55 6.23
CA HIS A 76 9.50 1.45 7.70
C HIS A 76 8.86 0.10 8.06
N PRO A 77 9.63 -1.01 7.97
CA PRO A 77 9.12 -2.35 8.25
C PRO A 77 8.83 -2.51 9.75
N VAL A 78 7.77 -3.26 10.08
CA VAL A 78 7.51 -3.63 11.48
C VAL A 78 8.60 -4.60 11.95
N PRO A 79 9.28 -4.34 13.07
CA PRO A 79 10.28 -5.23 13.62
C PRO A 79 9.68 -6.58 14.08
N GLU A 80 10.48 -7.65 14.02
CA GLU A 80 10.04 -9.00 14.41
C GLU A 80 9.50 -9.09 15.83
N PRO A 81 10.18 -8.51 16.86
CA PRO A 81 9.67 -8.55 18.23
C PRO A 81 8.27 -7.93 18.36
N VAL A 82 7.97 -6.88 17.58
CA VAL A 82 6.65 -6.23 17.58
C VAL A 82 5.59 -7.15 16.96
N ILE A 83 5.92 -7.86 15.87
CA ILE A 83 5.00 -8.85 15.28
C ILE A 83 4.70 -9.97 16.26
N THR A 84 5.72 -10.52 16.93
CA THR A 84 5.58 -11.58 17.92
C THR A 84 4.69 -11.12 19.08
N ASP A 85 4.95 -9.94 19.62
CA ASP A 85 4.13 -9.34 20.69
C ASP A 85 2.67 -9.15 20.26
N VAL A 86 2.44 -8.55 19.08
CA VAL A 86 1.09 -8.34 18.55
C VAL A 86 0.37 -9.67 18.37
N LEU A 87 1.01 -10.67 17.78
CA LEU A 87 0.42 -11.99 17.57
C LEU A 87 0.12 -12.71 18.90
N SER A 88 0.88 -12.49 19.97
CA SER A 88 0.64 -13.14 21.27
C SER A 88 -0.59 -12.63 21.99
N ARG A 89 -1.00 -11.37 21.76
CA ARG A 89 -2.06 -10.67 22.52
C ARG A 89 -3.31 -10.31 21.73
N CYS A 90 -3.26 -10.41 20.39
CA CYS A 90 -4.41 -10.03 19.55
C CYS A 90 -5.47 -11.15 19.52
N ARG A 91 -6.72 -10.73 19.23
CA ARG A 91 -7.83 -11.66 19.02
C ARG A 91 -7.66 -12.39 17.69
N GLU A 92 -8.33 -13.52 17.55
CA GLU A 92 -8.23 -14.39 16.37
C GLU A 92 -8.48 -13.65 15.03
N ARG A 93 -9.48 -12.81 14.98
CA ARG A 93 -9.79 -12.02 13.78
C ARG A 93 -8.65 -11.07 13.39
N GLU A 94 -8.06 -10.40 14.37
CA GLU A 94 -6.95 -9.48 14.20
C GLU A 94 -5.66 -10.22 13.84
N ARG A 95 -5.46 -11.36 14.48
CA ARG A 95 -4.36 -12.29 14.21
C ARG A 95 -4.33 -12.69 12.73
N ARG A 96 -5.46 -13.10 12.17
CA ARG A 96 -5.60 -13.45 10.76
C ARG A 96 -5.24 -12.27 9.83
N MET A 97 -5.60 -11.03 10.20
CA MET A 97 -5.23 -9.82 9.43
C MET A 97 -3.72 -9.57 9.46
N VAL A 98 -3.09 -9.71 10.64
CA VAL A 98 -1.63 -9.56 10.79
C VAL A 98 -0.89 -10.61 9.99
N LEU A 99 -1.31 -11.88 10.05
CA LEU A 99 -0.72 -12.99 9.30
C LEU A 99 -0.74 -12.72 7.78
N LEU A 100 -1.87 -12.28 7.24
CA LEU A 100 -2.00 -11.95 5.81
C LEU A 100 -1.09 -10.77 5.40
N GLY A 101 -1.00 -9.74 6.24
CA GLY A 101 -0.13 -8.60 5.97
C GLY A 101 1.36 -8.94 6.08
N ALA A 102 1.74 -9.64 7.15
CA ALA A 102 3.13 -9.90 7.50
C ALA A 102 3.76 -11.08 6.74
N TYR A 103 2.98 -12.10 6.35
CA TYR A 103 3.49 -13.35 5.76
C TYR A 103 3.00 -13.64 4.34
N ALA A 104 2.00 -12.88 3.84
CA ALA A 104 1.59 -12.91 2.44
C ALA A 104 1.66 -11.54 1.75
N GLY A 105 2.03 -10.49 2.46
CA GLY A 105 2.26 -9.16 1.92
C GLY A 105 1.03 -8.47 1.36
N LEU A 106 -0.18 -8.79 1.86
CA LEU A 106 -1.43 -8.24 1.38
C LEU A 106 -1.64 -6.78 1.83
N ARG A 107 -2.26 -5.98 0.97
CA ARG A 107 -2.77 -4.65 1.32
C ARG A 107 -4.07 -4.76 2.13
N ALA A 108 -4.42 -3.75 2.93
CA ALA A 108 -5.69 -3.73 3.68
C ALA A 108 -6.92 -4.03 2.81
N ALA A 109 -6.95 -3.51 1.58
CA ALA A 109 -8.01 -3.77 0.62
C ALA A 109 -8.02 -5.20 0.06
N GLU A 110 -6.88 -5.86 0.01
CA GLU A 110 -6.75 -7.25 -0.39
C GLU A 110 -7.11 -8.16 0.78
N ILE A 111 -6.62 -7.85 1.98
CA ILE A 111 -7.00 -8.56 3.23
C ILE A 111 -8.52 -8.59 3.40
N SER A 112 -9.20 -7.45 3.20
CA SER A 112 -10.66 -7.36 3.39
C SER A 112 -11.46 -8.30 2.47
N ARG A 113 -10.89 -8.70 1.33
CA ARG A 113 -11.54 -9.47 0.26
C ARG A 113 -11.06 -10.91 0.14
N VAL A 114 -10.32 -11.43 1.09
CA VAL A 114 -9.91 -12.85 1.06
C VAL A 114 -11.14 -13.75 1.15
N HIS A 115 -11.34 -14.58 0.15
CA HIS A 115 -12.45 -15.52 0.01
C HIS A 115 -11.94 -16.96 -0.06
N ALA A 116 -12.77 -17.92 0.27
CA ALA A 116 -12.42 -19.34 0.23
C ALA A 116 -11.94 -19.80 -1.16
N GLU A 117 -12.54 -19.28 -2.23
CA GLU A 117 -12.20 -19.59 -3.62
C GLU A 117 -10.82 -19.09 -4.04
N ASP A 118 -10.24 -18.11 -3.29
CA ASP A 118 -8.91 -17.58 -3.58
C ASP A 118 -7.78 -18.54 -3.17
N TRP A 119 -8.07 -19.54 -2.33
CA TRP A 119 -7.09 -20.46 -1.77
C TRP A 119 -7.08 -21.80 -2.50
N ASP A 120 -5.90 -22.18 -3.00
CA ASP A 120 -5.62 -23.52 -3.52
C ASP A 120 -4.82 -24.32 -2.48
N PRO A 121 -5.45 -25.23 -1.72
CA PRO A 121 -4.78 -25.97 -0.66
C PRO A 121 -3.73 -26.98 -1.20
N TRP A 122 -3.90 -27.48 -2.43
CA TRP A 122 -2.98 -28.41 -3.07
C TRP A 122 -1.70 -27.72 -3.52
N ALA A 123 -1.84 -26.61 -4.22
CA ALA A 123 -0.71 -25.80 -4.66
C ALA A 123 -0.14 -24.94 -3.52
N ARG A 124 -0.86 -24.77 -2.40
CA ARG A 124 -0.55 -23.83 -1.30
C ARG A 124 -0.37 -22.40 -1.79
N VAL A 125 -1.27 -21.96 -2.63
CA VAL A 125 -1.22 -20.65 -3.28
C VAL A 125 -2.49 -19.86 -3.00
N LEU A 126 -2.32 -18.63 -2.54
CA LEU A 126 -3.38 -17.65 -2.42
C LEU A 126 -3.39 -16.77 -3.68
N THR A 127 -4.50 -16.76 -4.41
CA THR A 127 -4.73 -15.84 -5.52
C THR A 127 -5.23 -14.50 -4.97
N VAL A 128 -4.57 -13.41 -5.34
CA VAL A 128 -4.89 -12.08 -4.82
C VAL A 128 -5.21 -11.14 -5.98
N VAL A 129 -6.43 -10.60 -5.96
CA VAL A 129 -6.90 -9.62 -6.96
C VAL A 129 -6.55 -8.21 -6.50
N GLY A 130 -5.68 -7.55 -7.25
CA GLY A 130 -5.22 -6.19 -6.99
C GLY A 130 -5.99 -5.11 -7.74
N LYS A 131 -5.45 -3.88 -7.71
CA LYS A 131 -6.01 -2.73 -8.44
C LYS A 131 -6.04 -3.00 -9.94
N GLY A 132 -7.19 -2.73 -10.57
CA GLY A 132 -7.40 -2.95 -12.00
C GLY A 132 -7.63 -4.43 -12.34
N ARG A 133 -8.11 -5.24 -11.39
CA ARG A 133 -8.39 -6.67 -11.54
C ARG A 133 -7.17 -7.50 -11.95
N LYS A 134 -5.97 -7.01 -11.67
CA LYS A 134 -4.74 -7.79 -11.90
C LYS A 134 -4.58 -8.82 -10.80
N GLU A 135 -4.47 -10.06 -11.20
CA GLU A 135 -4.27 -11.19 -10.30
C GLU A 135 -2.80 -11.46 -10.09
N ARG A 136 -2.46 -11.93 -8.90
CA ARG A 136 -1.17 -12.49 -8.58
C ARG A 136 -1.32 -13.70 -7.69
N ARG A 137 -0.39 -14.61 -7.80
CA ARG A 137 -0.33 -15.84 -7.00
C ARG A 137 0.74 -15.69 -5.92
N VAL A 138 0.34 -15.88 -4.66
CA VAL A 138 1.22 -15.78 -3.49
C VAL A 138 1.36 -17.15 -2.86
N PRO A 139 2.54 -17.81 -2.94
CA PRO A 139 2.80 -19.04 -2.20
C PRO A 139 2.73 -18.78 -0.69
N VAL A 140 2.00 -19.61 0.04
CA VAL A 140 1.86 -19.50 1.49
C VAL A 140 2.64 -20.61 2.16
N VAL A 141 3.78 -20.25 2.76
CA VAL A 141 4.67 -21.18 3.45
C VAL A 141 4.53 -21.12 4.98
N HIS A 142 3.96 -20.04 5.53
CA HIS A 142 3.74 -19.88 6.96
C HIS A 142 2.63 -20.82 7.43
N GLU A 143 2.97 -21.71 8.36
CA GLU A 143 2.11 -22.83 8.76
C GLU A 143 0.77 -22.39 9.36
N GLU A 144 0.80 -21.43 10.29
CA GLU A 144 -0.41 -20.89 10.90
C GLU A 144 -1.32 -20.20 9.87
N LEU A 145 -0.74 -19.45 8.92
CA LEU A 145 -1.54 -18.81 7.85
C LEU A 145 -2.18 -19.86 6.93
N ARG A 146 -1.46 -20.96 6.63
CA ARG A 146 -2.04 -22.09 5.88
C ARG A 146 -3.23 -22.69 6.62
N ALA A 147 -3.08 -22.97 7.92
CA ALA A 147 -4.16 -23.52 8.73
C ALA A 147 -5.41 -22.63 8.71
N VAL A 148 -5.24 -21.30 8.78
CA VAL A 148 -6.34 -20.32 8.66
C VAL A 148 -7.01 -20.41 7.28
N LEU A 149 -6.24 -20.52 6.19
CA LEU A 149 -6.79 -20.60 4.85
C LEU A 149 -7.44 -21.95 4.55
N ASP A 150 -6.90 -23.05 5.09
CA ASP A 150 -7.50 -24.38 4.99
C ASP A 150 -8.84 -24.46 5.76
N GLU A 151 -8.92 -23.80 6.93
CA GLU A 151 -10.18 -23.65 7.67
C GLU A 151 -11.20 -22.84 6.86
N LEU A 152 -10.77 -21.73 6.27
CA LEU A 152 -11.62 -20.90 5.41
C LEU A 152 -12.15 -21.71 4.22
N ASN A 153 -11.30 -22.49 3.55
CA ASN A 153 -11.69 -23.32 2.39
C ASN A 153 -12.77 -24.34 2.77
N ARG A 154 -12.65 -24.95 3.95
CA ARG A 154 -13.68 -25.90 4.46
C ARG A 154 -15.00 -25.21 4.83
N ARG A 155 -14.93 -23.99 5.36
CA ARG A 155 -16.10 -23.21 5.79
C ARG A 155 -16.81 -22.54 4.62
N GLY A 156 -16.07 -22.11 3.60
CA GLY A 156 -16.54 -21.27 2.50
C GLY A 156 -16.70 -19.78 2.86
N GLY A 157 -16.97 -18.98 1.85
CA GLY A 157 -17.27 -17.55 1.99
C GLY A 157 -16.06 -16.66 2.31
N TRP A 158 -16.34 -15.48 2.86
CA TRP A 158 -15.32 -14.48 3.17
C TRP A 158 -14.58 -14.79 4.47
N LEU A 159 -13.26 -14.55 4.50
CA LEU A 159 -12.48 -14.67 5.74
C LEU A 159 -12.92 -13.62 6.78
N PHE A 160 -13.26 -12.44 6.32
CA PHE A 160 -13.74 -11.32 7.13
C PHE A 160 -15.14 -10.86 6.67
N PRO A 161 -16.21 -11.54 7.10
CA PRO A 161 -17.57 -11.14 6.74
C PRO A 161 -17.90 -9.71 7.20
N GLY A 162 -18.68 -8.98 6.41
CA GLY A 162 -19.04 -7.59 6.67
C GLY A 162 -20.13 -7.05 5.76
N ARG A 163 -20.36 -5.73 5.80
CA ARG A 163 -21.48 -5.09 5.11
C ARG A 163 -21.16 -4.56 3.70
N VAL A 164 -19.92 -4.67 3.24
CA VAL A 164 -19.50 -4.20 1.92
C VAL A 164 -19.38 -5.42 1.01
N ASP A 165 -20.35 -5.65 0.17
CA ASP A 165 -20.40 -6.81 -0.74
C ASP A 165 -20.13 -8.16 -0.02
N GLY A 166 -20.63 -8.29 1.24
CA GLY A 166 -20.45 -9.47 2.08
C GLY A 166 -19.17 -9.49 2.91
N HIS A 167 -18.24 -8.56 2.72
CA HIS A 167 -16.96 -8.50 3.45
C HIS A 167 -16.75 -7.18 4.20
N LEU A 168 -15.69 -7.10 5.02
CA LEU A 168 -15.29 -5.85 5.68
C LEU A 168 -14.83 -4.79 4.70
N SER A 169 -15.02 -3.51 5.06
CA SER A 169 -14.42 -2.42 4.29
C SER A 169 -12.87 -2.41 4.44
N PRO A 170 -12.13 -1.98 3.40
CA PRO A 170 -10.69 -1.76 3.52
C PRO A 170 -10.31 -0.77 4.63
N GLY A 171 -11.15 0.26 4.84
CA GLY A 171 -10.97 1.23 5.91
C GLY A 171 -11.07 0.60 7.30
N THR A 172 -12.01 -0.33 7.50
CA THR A 172 -12.15 -1.07 8.76
C THR A 172 -10.90 -1.92 9.04
N VAL A 173 -10.39 -2.66 8.05
CA VAL A 173 -9.16 -3.45 8.18
C VAL A 173 -7.96 -2.55 8.52
N SER A 174 -7.81 -1.43 7.80
CA SER A 174 -6.74 -0.46 8.05
C SER A 174 -6.82 0.11 9.47
N HIS A 175 -8.01 0.49 9.93
CA HIS A 175 -8.24 1.04 11.27
C HIS A 175 -7.90 0.02 12.37
N ILE A 176 -8.36 -1.23 12.22
CA ILE A 176 -8.07 -2.30 13.16
C ILE A 176 -6.55 -2.52 13.26
N LEU A 177 -5.85 -2.68 12.14
CA LEU A 177 -4.42 -2.92 12.13
C LEU A 177 -3.61 -1.75 12.70
N SER A 178 -4.00 -0.50 12.40
CA SER A 178 -3.33 0.69 12.95
C SER A 178 -3.58 0.89 14.44
N GLY A 179 -4.71 0.41 14.97
CA GLY A 179 -4.98 0.43 16.41
C GLY A 179 -4.32 -0.73 17.18
N LEU A 180 -3.97 -1.79 16.47
CA LEU A 180 -3.37 -3.00 17.06
C LEU A 180 -1.84 -2.92 17.14
N ILE A 181 -1.21 -2.41 16.07
CA ILE A 181 0.25 -2.30 15.97
C ILE A 181 0.69 -1.01 16.65
N PRO A 182 1.57 -1.04 17.66
CA PRO A 182 1.97 0.15 18.39
C PRO A 182 2.79 1.13 17.53
N GLY A 183 2.78 2.42 17.91
CA GLY A 183 3.58 3.45 17.25
C GLY A 183 3.02 3.90 15.89
N GLU A 184 3.91 4.18 14.95
CA GLU A 184 3.56 4.72 13.62
C GLU A 184 3.30 3.63 12.57
N TRP A 185 3.39 2.35 12.95
CA TRP A 185 3.20 1.25 12.00
C TRP A 185 1.74 1.02 11.64
N THR A 186 1.53 0.66 10.40
CA THR A 186 0.21 0.48 9.79
C THR A 186 0.13 -0.85 9.04
N ALA A 187 -1.02 -1.17 8.48
CA ALA A 187 -1.18 -2.28 7.54
C ALA A 187 -0.13 -2.26 6.41
N HIS A 188 0.30 -1.06 5.99
CA HIS A 188 1.31 -0.93 4.93
C HIS A 188 2.70 -1.31 5.43
N SER A 189 3.01 -1.05 6.69
CA SER A 189 4.29 -1.43 7.33
C SER A 189 4.44 -2.96 7.47
N LEU A 190 3.34 -3.71 7.66
CA LEU A 190 3.36 -5.18 7.59
C LEU A 190 3.79 -5.68 6.22
N ARG A 191 3.24 -5.09 5.18
CA ARG A 191 3.62 -5.41 3.80
C ARG A 191 5.05 -4.97 3.48
N HIS A 192 5.53 -3.86 4.03
CA HIS A 192 6.94 -3.45 3.93
C HIS A 192 7.85 -4.50 4.56
N ARG A 193 7.49 -5.00 5.77
CA ARG A 193 8.24 -6.10 6.41
C ARG A 193 8.30 -7.33 5.51
N PHE A 194 7.17 -7.77 4.94
CA PHE A 194 7.16 -8.89 4.01
C PHE A 194 8.12 -8.68 2.84
N ALA A 195 8.06 -7.51 2.21
CA ALA A 195 8.90 -7.17 1.07
C ALA A 195 10.39 -7.14 1.42
N THR A 196 10.76 -6.50 2.54
CA THR A 196 12.14 -6.41 3.02
C THR A 196 12.69 -7.80 3.31
N ARG A 197 11.93 -8.66 4.02
CA ARG A 197 12.37 -10.03 4.32
C ARG A 197 12.46 -10.92 3.08
N ALA A 198 11.51 -10.80 2.15
CA ALA A 198 11.56 -11.54 0.90
C ALA A 198 12.80 -11.11 0.07
N HIS A 199 13.12 -9.82 0.05
CA HIS A 199 14.32 -9.33 -0.63
C HIS A 199 15.59 -9.80 0.07
N ALA A 200 15.71 -9.66 1.39
CA ALA A 200 16.87 -10.12 2.14
C ALA A 200 17.16 -11.63 1.95
N GLY A 201 16.10 -12.44 1.77
CA GLY A 201 16.27 -13.88 1.54
C GLY A 201 16.58 -14.30 0.12
N THR A 202 16.29 -13.46 -0.89
CA THR A 202 16.41 -13.85 -2.30
C THR A 202 17.33 -12.94 -3.13
N HIS A 203 17.52 -11.69 -2.70
CA HIS A 203 18.13 -10.59 -3.45
C HIS A 203 17.53 -10.38 -4.86
N ASP A 204 16.33 -10.94 -5.11
CA ASP A 204 15.61 -10.86 -6.38
C ASP A 204 14.43 -9.88 -6.29
N LEU A 205 14.68 -8.65 -6.75
CA LEU A 205 13.66 -7.59 -6.82
C LEU A 205 12.50 -7.94 -7.74
N LEU A 206 12.73 -8.71 -8.77
CA LEU A 206 11.68 -9.08 -9.71
C LEU A 206 10.72 -10.08 -9.06
N ALA A 207 11.24 -11.07 -8.34
CA ALA A 207 10.42 -11.99 -7.55
C ALA A 207 9.61 -11.24 -6.49
N VAL A 208 10.22 -10.33 -5.73
CA VAL A 208 9.52 -9.49 -4.74
C VAL A 208 8.46 -8.61 -5.40
N SER A 209 8.75 -8.00 -6.55
CA SER A 209 7.79 -7.18 -7.31
C SER A 209 6.57 -7.99 -7.76
N ARG A 210 6.78 -9.22 -8.24
CA ARG A 210 5.72 -10.16 -8.64
C ARG A 210 4.85 -10.55 -7.44
N LEU A 211 5.45 -10.94 -6.32
CA LEU A 211 4.74 -11.27 -5.07
C LEU A 211 3.88 -10.11 -4.56
N LEU A 212 4.38 -8.89 -4.68
CA LEU A 212 3.68 -7.69 -4.26
C LEU A 212 2.66 -7.18 -5.30
N GLY A 213 2.72 -7.62 -6.55
CA GLY A 213 1.89 -7.12 -7.64
C GLY A 213 2.11 -5.63 -7.90
N HIS A 214 3.38 -5.19 -7.94
CA HIS A 214 3.73 -3.84 -8.31
C HIS A 214 3.64 -3.70 -9.83
N ALA A 215 2.88 -2.71 -10.30
CA ALA A 215 2.76 -2.43 -11.73
C ALA A 215 4.05 -1.83 -12.33
N ARG A 216 4.94 -1.30 -11.48
CA ARG A 216 6.21 -0.68 -11.85
C ARG A 216 7.32 -1.16 -10.93
N PRO A 217 8.45 -1.65 -11.47
CA PRO A 217 9.61 -2.10 -10.68
C PRO A 217 10.19 -1.02 -9.76
N GLU A 218 10.07 0.28 -10.14
CA GLU A 218 10.56 1.40 -9.35
C GLU A 218 9.98 1.42 -7.92
N THR A 219 8.77 0.93 -7.77
CA THR A 219 8.12 0.85 -6.44
C THR A 219 8.81 -0.18 -5.53
N THR A 220 9.53 -1.14 -6.12
CA THR A 220 10.24 -2.19 -5.39
C THR A 220 11.68 -1.78 -5.08
N ARG A 221 12.28 -0.85 -5.83
CA ARG A 221 13.66 -0.35 -5.62
C ARG A 221 13.92 0.18 -4.21
N ARG A 222 12.92 0.77 -3.55
CA ARG A 222 13.07 1.27 -2.18
C ARG A 222 13.44 0.20 -1.15
N TYR A 223 13.29 -1.09 -1.47
CA TYR A 223 13.69 -2.19 -0.58
C TYR A 223 15.17 -2.54 -0.71
N VAL A 224 15.86 -2.10 -1.77
CA VAL A 224 17.31 -2.28 -1.99
C VAL A 224 18.15 -1.35 -1.11
N GLN A 225 17.63 -0.17 -0.79
CA GLN A 225 18.38 0.87 -0.06
C GLN A 225 18.71 0.53 1.40
N LEU A 226 18.22 -0.62 1.90
CA LEU A 226 18.43 -1.03 3.31
C LEU A 226 19.61 -1.98 3.51
N GLU A 227 20.35 -2.33 2.46
CA GLU A 227 21.42 -3.33 2.55
C GLU A 227 22.79 -2.72 2.15
N ASP A 228 23.44 -2.02 3.10
CA ASP A 228 24.85 -1.66 2.96
C ASP A 228 25.73 -2.92 2.78
N ASP A 229 25.33 -4.05 3.36
CA ASP A 229 26.00 -5.35 3.21
C ASP A 229 25.96 -5.86 1.76
N ALA A 230 24.89 -5.61 1.01
CA ALA A 230 24.81 -5.98 -0.40
C ALA A 230 25.76 -5.15 -1.28
N LEU A 231 25.92 -3.87 -0.97
CA LEU A 231 26.88 -3.00 -1.65
C LEU A 231 28.33 -3.45 -1.36
N ILE A 232 28.63 -3.77 -0.10
CA ILE A 232 29.94 -4.31 0.29
C ILE A 232 30.20 -5.66 -0.40
N ALA A 233 29.21 -6.55 -0.45
CA ALA A 233 29.33 -7.83 -1.13
C ALA A 233 29.56 -7.65 -2.64
N ALA A 234 28.85 -6.73 -3.30
CA ALA A 234 29.03 -6.42 -4.71
C ALA A 234 30.42 -5.87 -5.01
N VAL A 235 30.91 -4.94 -4.17
CA VAL A 235 32.28 -4.40 -4.31
C VAL A 235 33.32 -5.50 -4.09
N ARG A 236 33.16 -6.37 -3.12
CA ARG A 236 34.05 -7.51 -2.88
C ARG A 236 34.07 -8.47 -4.10
N ALA A 237 32.90 -8.79 -4.63
CA ALA A 237 32.82 -9.64 -5.83
C ALA A 237 33.48 -9.01 -7.05
N ALA A 238 33.34 -7.71 -7.26
CA ALA A 238 33.96 -6.97 -8.34
C ALA A 238 35.48 -6.79 -8.15
N SER A 239 35.95 -6.87 -6.89
CA SER A 239 37.38 -6.71 -6.55
C SER A 239 38.15 -8.04 -6.53
N GLN A 240 37.47 -9.17 -6.69
CA GLN A 240 38.13 -10.47 -6.87
C GLN A 240 38.57 -10.61 -8.33
N GLU A 241 39.86 -10.35 -8.61
CA GLU A 241 40.49 -10.71 -9.88
C GLU A 241 40.33 -12.21 -10.09
N GLY A 242 39.85 -12.57 -11.28
CA GLY A 242 39.68 -13.98 -11.66
C GLY A 242 41.02 -14.71 -11.58
N THR A 243 41.13 -15.62 -10.61
CA THR A 243 42.18 -16.63 -10.61
C THR A 243 41.82 -17.61 -11.70
N SER A 244 42.51 -17.44 -12.85
CA SER A 244 42.60 -18.44 -13.93
C SER A 244 43.54 -19.55 -13.55
#